data_e00907c8f99689ff1de090cd263ef7b3
#
_entry.id   e00907c8f99689ff1de090cd263ef7b3
#
_cell.length_a   1.000
_cell.length_b   1.000
_cell.length_c   1.000
_cell.angle_alpha   90.00
_cell.angle_beta   90.00
_cell.angle_gamma   90.00
#
_symmetry.space_group_name_H-M   'P 1'
#
loop_
_entity.id
_entity.type
_entity.pdbx_description
1 polymer ?
#
loop_
_entity_poly.entity_id
_entity_poly.type
_entity_poly.pdbx_seq_one_letter_code
_entity_poly.pdbx_strand_id
1 'polypeptide(L)'
;GERLFQAARFGTEMQYQHLVFEEFGRKIQPLIDPFVFNTVTDVNPAIFAEFAHTVYRFGHSMLTDHLKLLPLDSDGNPIDAEGNPVLARDWGVDVSLIEAFLNPVLYDHNGTLSPEQAAGAIIRGMTYVQGNEIDEFVVDSLRNNLLGLPLDLAAINLARGRDAGIPSLNEAREQLYAASNSS
;
A
#
# COMPACT_ATOMS: atom_id res chain seq x y z
N GLY A 1 -8.07 23.41 16.44
CA GLY A 1 -8.25 22.98 15.10
C GLY A 1 -7.02 23.04 14.21
N GLU A 2 -6.88 24.08 13.39
CA GLU A 2 -5.92 24.11 12.27
C GLU A 2 -4.45 23.87 12.67
N ARG A 3 -3.97 24.53 13.71
CA ARG A 3 -2.57 24.33 14.16
C ARG A 3 -2.28 22.90 14.61
N LEU A 4 -3.24 22.24 15.24
CA LEU A 4 -3.10 20.84 15.64
C LEU A 4 -3.10 19.92 14.41
N PHE A 5 -3.99 20.18 13.46
CA PHE A 5 -4.03 19.47 12.20
C PHE A 5 -2.70 19.56 11.43
N GLN A 6 -2.16 20.76 11.27
CA GLN A 6 -0.90 20.95 10.55
C GLN A 6 0.29 20.31 11.28
N ALA A 7 0.31 20.33 12.61
CA ALA A 7 1.34 19.66 13.39
C ALA A 7 1.25 18.11 13.24
N ALA A 8 0.05 17.55 13.30
CA ALA A 8 -0.17 16.13 13.09
C ALA A 8 0.19 15.71 11.65
N ARG A 9 -0.22 16.49 10.67
CA ARG A 9 0.13 16.28 9.27
C ARG A 9 1.64 16.25 9.06
N PHE A 10 2.35 17.25 9.56
CA PHE A 10 3.82 17.30 9.46
C PHE A 10 4.47 16.06 10.09
N GLY A 11 4.04 15.69 11.30
CA GLY A 11 4.55 14.49 11.98
C GLY A 11 4.32 13.21 11.15
N THR A 12 3.13 13.06 10.58
CA THR A 12 2.78 11.92 9.72
C THR A 12 3.60 11.91 8.43
N GLU A 13 3.80 13.05 7.79
CA GLU A 13 4.63 13.16 6.58
C GLU A 13 6.10 12.76 6.85
N MET A 14 6.65 13.18 7.99
CA MET A 14 8.02 12.82 8.38
C MET A 14 8.15 11.33 8.69
N GLN A 15 7.20 10.74 9.40
CA GLN A 15 7.17 9.30 9.66
C GLN A 15 7.03 8.51 8.37
N TYR A 16 6.14 8.92 7.46
CA TYR A 16 5.94 8.26 6.18
C TYR A 16 7.21 8.28 5.33
N GLN A 17 7.89 9.42 5.22
CA GLN A 17 9.15 9.53 4.49
C GLN A 17 10.22 8.61 5.09
N HIS A 18 10.34 8.56 6.41
CA HIS A 18 11.26 7.67 7.09
C HIS A 18 10.96 6.19 6.78
N LEU A 19 9.71 5.77 6.93
CA LEU A 19 9.28 4.39 6.66
C LEU A 19 9.54 3.99 5.21
N VAL A 20 9.18 4.85 4.26
CA VAL A 20 9.36 4.56 2.83
C VAL A 20 10.84 4.46 2.46
N PHE A 21 11.67 5.37 2.96
CA PHE A 21 13.09 5.43 2.59
C PHE A 21 13.94 4.44 3.39
N GLU A 22 13.86 4.51 4.72
CA GLU A 22 14.78 3.79 5.60
C GLU A 22 14.36 2.33 5.87
N GLU A 23 13.06 2.04 5.83
CA GLU A 23 12.59 0.68 6.09
C GLU A 23 12.19 -0.05 4.81
N PHE A 24 11.24 0.47 4.05
CA PHE A 24 10.73 -0.20 2.86
C PHE A 24 11.74 -0.17 1.70
N GLY A 25 12.27 1.00 1.38
CA GLY A 25 13.24 1.17 0.29
C GLY A 25 14.48 0.29 0.47
N ARG A 26 15.00 0.21 1.69
CA ARG A 26 16.15 -0.65 2.00
C ARG A 26 15.86 -2.14 1.95
N LYS A 27 14.61 -2.54 2.19
CA LYS A 27 14.20 -3.95 1.99
C LYS A 27 14.22 -4.34 0.52
N ILE A 28 13.82 -3.44 -0.37
CA ILE A 28 13.79 -3.67 -1.81
C ILE A 28 15.20 -3.56 -2.41
N GLN A 29 15.94 -2.53 -2.01
CA GLN A 29 17.30 -2.25 -2.48
C GLN A 29 18.22 -1.95 -1.29
N PRO A 30 18.89 -2.98 -0.74
CA PRO A 30 19.74 -2.84 0.44
C PRO A 30 20.93 -1.87 0.28
N LEU A 31 21.32 -1.57 -0.96
CA LEU A 31 22.44 -0.70 -1.28
C LEU A 31 22.06 0.79 -1.38
N ILE A 32 20.83 1.17 -1.08
CA ILE A 32 20.43 2.57 -0.99
C ILE A 32 21.26 3.25 0.11
N ASP A 33 21.91 4.35 -0.24
CA ASP A 33 22.65 5.18 0.72
C ASP A 33 21.74 5.74 1.81
N PRO A 34 22.24 6.00 3.03
CA PRO A 34 21.48 6.66 4.07
C PRO A 34 20.93 8.00 3.58
N PHE A 35 19.67 8.28 3.94
CA PHE A 35 19.10 9.59 3.68
C PHE A 35 19.89 10.67 4.43
N VAL A 36 20.47 11.60 3.69
CA VAL A 36 21.14 12.77 4.25
C VAL A 36 20.31 14.00 3.87
N PHE A 37 19.85 14.73 4.88
CA PHE A 37 19.15 15.98 4.65
C PHE A 37 19.98 16.92 3.78
N ASN A 38 19.41 17.38 2.68
CA ASN A 38 20.04 18.35 1.80
C ASN A 38 19.23 19.65 1.85
N THR A 39 19.92 20.76 2.04
CA THR A 39 19.33 22.11 2.04
C THR A 39 19.05 22.66 0.64
N VAL A 40 19.45 21.94 -0.40
CA VAL A 40 19.16 22.31 -1.79
C VAL A 40 17.66 22.14 -2.02
N THR A 41 17.00 23.24 -2.33
CA THR A 41 15.54 23.31 -2.48
C THR A 41 15.10 23.55 -3.93
N ASP A 42 16.03 23.50 -4.87
CA ASP A 42 15.79 23.68 -6.31
C ASP A 42 15.50 22.37 -7.06
N VAL A 43 15.42 21.26 -6.33
CA VAL A 43 15.02 19.98 -6.90
C VAL A 43 13.55 20.01 -7.30
N ASN A 44 13.27 19.71 -8.56
CA ASN A 44 11.89 19.57 -9.02
C ASN A 44 11.24 18.35 -8.34
N PRO A 45 10.20 18.54 -7.51
CA PRO A 45 9.55 17.42 -6.80
C PRO A 45 8.57 16.63 -7.67
N ALA A 46 8.45 16.94 -8.96
CA ALA A 46 7.54 16.24 -9.85
C ALA A 46 7.95 14.76 -10.00
N ILE A 47 6.95 13.88 -9.92
CA ILE A 47 7.15 12.44 -10.09
C ILE A 47 7.33 12.16 -11.59
N PHE A 48 8.39 11.44 -11.95
CA PHE A 48 8.62 11.00 -13.32
C PHE A 48 7.48 10.10 -13.82
N ALA A 49 7.10 10.26 -15.09
CA ALA A 49 6.06 9.45 -15.71
C ALA A 49 6.42 7.96 -15.71
N GLU A 50 7.68 7.62 -15.92
CA GLU A 50 8.22 6.26 -15.85
C GLU A 50 7.98 5.63 -14.48
N PHE A 51 8.17 6.37 -13.40
CA PHE A 51 7.89 5.89 -12.06
C PHE A 51 6.39 5.69 -11.85
N ALA A 52 5.58 6.69 -12.17
CA ALA A 52 4.14 6.67 -11.91
C ALA A 52 3.37 5.60 -12.72
N HIS A 53 3.80 5.34 -13.97
CA HIS A 53 3.09 4.42 -14.87
C HIS A 53 3.67 3.02 -14.93
N THR A 54 4.90 2.81 -14.46
CA THR A 54 5.55 1.49 -14.50
C THR A 54 6.11 1.08 -13.14
N VAL A 55 7.20 1.69 -12.68
CA VAL A 55 7.97 1.23 -11.52
C VAL A 55 7.13 1.18 -10.23
N TYR A 56 6.38 2.22 -9.94
CA TYR A 56 5.54 2.33 -8.73
C TYR A 56 4.52 1.18 -8.59
N ARG A 57 4.11 0.56 -9.72
CA ARG A 57 3.05 -0.44 -9.74
C ARG A 57 3.51 -1.86 -9.37
N PHE A 58 4.79 -2.06 -9.12
CA PHE A 58 5.34 -3.36 -8.70
C PHE A 58 4.66 -3.91 -7.44
N GLY A 59 4.17 -3.04 -6.57
CA GLY A 59 3.50 -3.42 -5.33
C GLY A 59 2.21 -4.24 -5.52
N HIS A 60 1.68 -4.34 -6.74
CA HIS A 60 0.52 -5.18 -7.01
C HIS A 60 0.81 -6.68 -6.80
N SER A 61 2.05 -7.14 -6.97
CA SER A 61 2.42 -8.53 -6.67
C SER A 61 2.41 -8.84 -5.17
N MET A 62 2.56 -7.84 -4.33
CA MET A 62 2.61 -7.99 -2.86
C MET A 62 1.23 -8.18 -2.22
N LEU A 63 0.15 -7.92 -2.96
CA LEU A 63 -1.21 -8.02 -2.43
C LEU A 63 -1.66 -9.46 -2.27
N THR A 64 -2.41 -9.73 -1.21
CA THR A 64 -3.08 -11.00 -0.95
C THR A 64 -4.54 -10.93 -1.39
N ASP A 65 -5.18 -12.07 -1.63
CA ASP A 65 -6.60 -12.13 -2.01
C ASP A 65 -7.55 -11.72 -0.87
N HIS A 66 -7.04 -11.65 0.35
CA HIS A 66 -7.82 -11.36 1.54
C HIS A 66 -7.13 -10.35 2.44
N LEU A 67 -7.90 -9.52 3.09
CA LEU A 67 -7.50 -8.70 4.23
C LEU A 67 -7.98 -9.37 5.51
N LYS A 68 -7.13 -9.39 6.53
CA LYS A 68 -7.50 -9.90 7.85
C LYS A 68 -7.88 -8.74 8.77
N LEU A 69 -9.02 -8.87 9.42
CA LEU A 69 -9.47 -7.98 10.48
C LEU A 69 -9.36 -8.72 11.81
N LEU A 70 -8.82 -8.07 12.84
CA LEU A 70 -8.70 -8.62 14.18
C LEU A 70 -9.46 -7.72 15.17
N PRO A 71 -10.80 -7.83 15.23
CA PRO A 71 -11.63 -6.97 16.05
C PRO A 71 -11.54 -7.34 17.54
N LEU A 72 -11.70 -6.33 18.39
CA LEU A 72 -11.82 -6.47 19.84
C LEU A 72 -13.07 -5.75 20.33
N ASP A 73 -13.68 -6.28 21.39
CA ASP A 73 -14.72 -5.60 22.12
C ASP A 73 -14.17 -4.40 22.94
N SER A 74 -15.02 -3.72 23.69
CA SER A 74 -14.64 -2.58 24.54
C SER A 74 -13.67 -2.94 25.67
N ASP A 75 -13.65 -4.21 26.06
CA ASP A 75 -12.83 -4.74 27.17
C ASP A 75 -11.51 -5.33 26.65
N GLY A 76 -11.31 -5.33 25.32
CA GLY A 76 -10.10 -5.83 24.66
C GLY A 76 -10.11 -7.33 24.41
N ASN A 77 -11.25 -7.99 24.43
CA ASN A 77 -11.35 -9.41 24.12
C ASN A 77 -11.62 -9.64 22.63
N PRO A 78 -11.08 -10.73 22.04
CA PRO A 78 -11.36 -11.13 20.67
C PRO A 78 -12.84 -11.38 20.39
N ILE A 79 -13.33 -10.85 19.28
CA ILE A 79 -14.70 -11.06 18.79
C ILE A 79 -14.72 -11.48 17.33
N ASP A 80 -15.84 -12.12 16.89
CA ASP A 80 -16.11 -12.43 15.49
C ASP A 80 -16.75 -11.24 14.74
N ALA A 81 -17.18 -11.48 13.50
CA ALA A 81 -17.85 -10.47 12.67
C ALA A 81 -19.22 -10.04 13.22
N GLU A 82 -19.87 -10.90 14.00
CA GLU A 82 -21.15 -10.67 14.63
C GLU A 82 -21.03 -10.01 16.01
N GLY A 83 -19.78 -9.83 16.50
CA GLY A 83 -19.50 -9.24 17.82
C GLY A 83 -19.53 -10.24 18.98
N ASN A 84 -19.56 -11.54 18.72
CA ASN A 84 -19.55 -12.55 19.76
C ASN A 84 -18.11 -12.86 20.21
N PRO A 85 -17.88 -13.12 21.52
CA PRO A 85 -16.56 -13.52 22.00
C PRO A 85 -16.06 -14.81 21.35
N VAL A 86 -14.81 -14.80 20.90
CA VAL A 86 -14.15 -15.98 20.32
C VAL A 86 -12.84 -16.29 21.04
N LEU A 87 -12.38 -17.52 20.90
CA LEU A 87 -11.06 -17.91 21.42
C LEU A 87 -9.96 -17.28 20.53
N ALA A 88 -8.82 -16.95 21.13
CA ALA A 88 -7.70 -16.34 20.38
C ALA A 88 -7.24 -17.16 19.17
N ARG A 89 -7.38 -18.48 19.18
CA ARG A 89 -7.06 -19.36 18.05
C ARG A 89 -8.04 -19.22 16.87
N ASP A 90 -9.29 -18.81 17.16
CA ASP A 90 -10.38 -18.65 16.19
C ASP A 90 -10.58 -17.17 15.82
N TRP A 91 -9.65 -16.31 16.26
CA TRP A 91 -9.75 -14.87 16.09
C TRP A 91 -9.35 -14.43 14.69
N GLY A 92 -10.15 -13.57 14.13
CA GLY A 92 -9.90 -12.91 12.86
C GLY A 92 -10.99 -13.19 11.82
N VAL A 93 -11.31 -12.16 11.10
CA VAL A 93 -12.24 -12.19 9.98
C VAL A 93 -11.45 -11.95 8.71
N ASP A 94 -11.52 -12.89 7.77
CA ASP A 94 -10.94 -12.73 6.45
C ASP A 94 -11.96 -12.11 5.51
N VAL A 95 -11.62 -10.96 4.95
CA VAL A 95 -12.44 -10.23 3.98
C VAL A 95 -11.77 -10.30 2.62
N SER A 96 -12.51 -10.67 1.57
CA SER A 96 -11.94 -10.71 0.22
C SER A 96 -11.45 -9.32 -0.20
N LEU A 97 -10.33 -9.27 -0.93
CA LEU A 97 -9.71 -8.02 -1.37
C LEU A 97 -10.70 -7.11 -2.12
N ILE A 98 -11.49 -7.68 -3.03
CA ILE A 98 -12.44 -6.91 -3.84
C ILE A 98 -13.61 -6.40 -3.00
N GLU A 99 -14.10 -7.20 -2.08
CA GLU A 99 -15.16 -6.80 -1.16
C GLU A 99 -14.68 -5.68 -0.23
N ALA A 100 -13.46 -5.78 0.28
CA ALA A 100 -12.83 -4.76 1.09
C ALA A 100 -12.71 -3.40 0.37
N PHE A 101 -12.47 -3.40 -0.95
CA PHE A 101 -12.44 -2.17 -1.74
C PHE A 101 -13.80 -1.51 -1.92
N LEU A 102 -14.87 -2.30 -2.02
CA LEU A 102 -16.17 -1.82 -2.48
C LEU A 102 -17.18 -1.64 -1.33
N ASN A 103 -16.93 -2.24 -0.19
CA ASN A 103 -17.88 -2.26 0.92
C ASN A 103 -17.25 -1.77 2.24
N PRO A 104 -17.21 -0.45 2.48
CA PRO A 104 -16.61 0.10 3.70
C PRO A 104 -17.33 -0.31 4.98
N VAL A 105 -18.60 -0.71 4.92
CA VAL A 105 -19.40 -1.17 6.09
C VAL A 105 -18.86 -2.47 6.70
N LEU A 106 -18.04 -3.23 5.96
CA LEU A 106 -17.40 -4.43 6.49
C LEU A 106 -16.40 -4.13 7.61
N TYR A 107 -15.77 -2.97 7.57
CA TYR A 107 -14.72 -2.62 8.52
C TYR A 107 -15.25 -2.31 9.92
N ASP A 108 -16.47 -1.82 10.02
CA ASP A 108 -17.14 -1.56 11.30
C ASP A 108 -18.13 -2.66 11.69
N HIS A 109 -18.12 -3.80 10.97
CA HIS A 109 -19.02 -4.92 11.15
C HIS A 109 -20.50 -4.49 11.17
N ASN A 110 -20.92 -3.72 10.15
CA ASN A 110 -22.27 -3.16 10.03
C ASN A 110 -22.68 -2.27 11.21
N GLY A 111 -21.74 -1.49 11.74
CA GLY A 111 -21.98 -0.55 12.83
C GLY A 111 -21.91 -1.15 14.23
N THR A 112 -21.39 -2.37 14.39
CA THR A 112 -21.17 -2.97 15.71
C THR A 112 -19.88 -2.50 16.37
N LEU A 113 -18.91 -2.06 15.58
CA LEU A 113 -17.63 -1.50 16.06
C LEU A 113 -17.64 0.03 15.98
N SER A 114 -17.05 0.69 16.97
CA SER A 114 -16.74 2.11 16.84
C SER A 114 -15.68 2.34 15.76
N PRO A 115 -15.54 3.56 15.21
CA PRO A 115 -14.49 3.88 14.25
C PRO A 115 -13.08 3.54 14.74
N GLU A 116 -12.79 3.74 16.02
CA GLU A 116 -11.51 3.43 16.65
C GLU A 116 -11.29 1.91 16.75
N GLN A 117 -12.31 1.15 17.07
CA GLN A 117 -12.25 -0.32 17.09
C GLN A 117 -12.04 -0.88 15.68
N ALA A 118 -12.74 -0.35 14.70
CA ALA A 118 -12.58 -0.72 13.29
C ALA A 118 -11.16 -0.43 12.79
N ALA A 119 -10.65 0.77 13.02
CA ALA A 119 -9.25 1.12 12.68
C ALA A 119 -8.25 0.20 13.39
N GLY A 120 -8.47 -0.08 14.67
CA GLY A 120 -7.64 -1.01 15.43
C GLY A 120 -7.67 -2.44 14.87
N ALA A 121 -8.82 -2.92 14.41
CA ALA A 121 -8.97 -4.24 13.79
C ALA A 121 -8.16 -4.36 12.49
N ILE A 122 -8.21 -3.33 11.64
CA ILE A 122 -7.43 -3.25 10.39
C ILE A 122 -5.93 -3.26 10.70
N ILE A 123 -5.46 -2.37 11.58
CA ILE A 123 -4.03 -2.25 11.91
C ILE A 123 -3.50 -3.57 12.48
N ARG A 124 -4.21 -4.21 13.40
CA ARG A 124 -3.81 -5.51 13.94
C ARG A 124 -3.74 -6.57 12.84
N GLY A 125 -4.75 -6.61 11.96
CA GLY A 125 -4.76 -7.52 10.82
C GLY A 125 -3.54 -7.33 9.90
N MET A 126 -3.21 -6.09 9.59
CA MET A 126 -2.02 -5.75 8.77
C MET A 126 -0.70 -6.21 9.40
N THR A 127 -0.60 -6.21 10.72
CA THR A 127 0.61 -6.73 11.40
C THR A 127 0.67 -8.25 11.46
N TYR A 128 -0.44 -8.92 11.23
CA TYR A 128 -0.55 -10.39 11.30
C TYR A 128 -0.31 -11.07 9.95
N VAL A 129 -0.68 -10.42 8.86
CA VAL A 129 -0.57 -10.99 7.51
C VAL A 129 0.73 -10.53 6.84
N GLN A 130 1.50 -11.48 6.34
CA GLN A 130 2.64 -11.19 5.49
C GLN A 130 2.17 -10.99 4.05
N GLY A 131 2.66 -9.94 3.39
CA GLY A 131 2.45 -9.72 1.96
C GLY A 131 3.13 -10.78 1.09
N ASN A 132 2.67 -10.93 -0.14
CA ASN A 132 3.30 -11.79 -1.13
C ASN A 132 4.67 -11.25 -1.56
N GLU A 133 5.42 -12.06 -2.29
CA GLU A 133 6.73 -11.69 -2.85
C GLU A 133 6.63 -10.55 -3.88
N ILE A 134 7.75 -9.89 -4.11
CA ILE A 134 7.89 -8.93 -5.21
C ILE A 134 8.37 -9.70 -6.43
N ASP A 135 7.44 -10.11 -7.27
CA ASP A 135 7.67 -10.94 -8.45
C ASP A 135 6.68 -10.59 -9.59
N GLU A 136 6.61 -11.42 -10.62
CA GLU A 136 5.69 -11.27 -11.75
C GLU A 136 4.29 -11.85 -11.51
N PHE A 137 4.04 -12.45 -10.35
CA PHE A 137 2.74 -13.04 -10.04
C PHE A 137 1.82 -12.06 -9.33
N VAL A 138 0.58 -12.05 -9.76
CA VAL A 138 -0.48 -11.20 -9.20
C VAL A 138 -1.67 -12.08 -8.87
N VAL A 139 -2.25 -11.86 -7.70
CA VAL A 139 -3.39 -12.67 -7.23
C VAL A 139 -4.60 -12.59 -8.17
N ASP A 140 -5.42 -13.61 -8.14
CA ASP A 140 -6.55 -13.77 -9.06
C ASP A 140 -7.57 -12.63 -8.97
N SER A 141 -7.81 -12.12 -7.78
CA SER A 141 -8.66 -10.94 -7.55
C SER A 141 -8.26 -9.72 -8.36
N LEU A 142 -6.97 -9.54 -8.64
CA LEU A 142 -6.46 -8.42 -9.45
C LEU A 142 -6.30 -8.76 -10.93
N ARG A 143 -6.12 -10.05 -11.24
CA ARG A 143 -5.87 -10.51 -12.61
C ARG A 143 -7.14 -10.84 -13.39
N ASN A 144 -8.15 -11.37 -12.74
CA ASN A 144 -9.37 -11.86 -13.40
C ASN A 144 -10.66 -11.26 -12.86
N ASN A 145 -10.61 -10.53 -11.75
CA ASN A 145 -11.79 -10.03 -11.07
C ASN A 145 -11.61 -8.62 -10.49
N LEU A 146 -10.87 -7.77 -11.19
CA LEU A 146 -10.57 -6.42 -10.72
C LEU A 146 -11.87 -5.62 -10.50
N LEU A 147 -12.14 -5.24 -9.26
CA LEU A 147 -13.35 -4.52 -8.84
C LEU A 147 -14.66 -5.25 -9.25
N GLY A 148 -14.64 -6.58 -9.25
CA GLY A 148 -15.79 -7.38 -9.66
C GLY A 148 -16.01 -7.47 -11.19
N LEU A 149 -15.06 -7.00 -11.98
CA LEU A 149 -15.08 -7.05 -13.44
C LEU A 149 -13.99 -8.01 -13.95
N PRO A 150 -14.21 -8.69 -15.11
CA PRO A 150 -13.22 -9.59 -15.69
C PRO A 150 -12.06 -8.80 -16.34
N LEU A 151 -11.33 -8.06 -15.51
CA LEU A 151 -10.21 -7.21 -15.91
C LEU A 151 -8.92 -7.69 -15.26
N ASP A 152 -7.82 -7.55 -16.00
CA ASP A 152 -6.46 -7.85 -15.57
C ASP A 152 -5.70 -6.54 -15.27
N LEU A 153 -5.41 -6.30 -13.99
CA LEU A 153 -4.70 -5.09 -13.56
C LEU A 153 -3.27 -5.03 -14.12
N ALA A 154 -2.57 -6.16 -14.22
CA ALA A 154 -1.22 -6.19 -14.78
C ALA A 154 -1.23 -5.82 -16.27
N ALA A 155 -2.17 -6.37 -17.03
CA ALA A 155 -2.38 -6.00 -18.43
C ALA A 155 -2.74 -4.51 -18.61
N ILE A 156 -3.60 -3.98 -17.74
CA ILE A 156 -3.94 -2.54 -17.72
C ILE A 156 -2.70 -1.69 -17.41
N ASN A 157 -1.86 -2.10 -16.48
CA ASN A 157 -0.63 -1.38 -16.16
C ASN A 157 0.32 -1.31 -17.36
N LEU A 158 0.51 -2.42 -18.06
CA LEU A 158 1.32 -2.48 -19.29
C LEU A 158 0.74 -1.60 -20.40
N ALA A 159 -0.58 -1.68 -20.62
CA ALA A 159 -1.27 -0.86 -21.62
C ALA A 159 -1.12 0.63 -21.33
N ARG A 160 -1.28 1.06 -20.08
CA ARG A 160 -1.08 2.46 -19.66
C ARG A 160 0.35 2.95 -19.84
N GLY A 161 1.34 2.11 -19.52
CA GLY A 161 2.76 2.44 -19.76
C GLY A 161 3.01 2.71 -21.24
N ARG A 162 2.48 1.87 -22.13
CA ARG A 162 2.59 2.05 -23.58
C ARG A 162 1.83 3.30 -24.08
N ASP A 163 0.63 3.51 -23.60
CA ASP A 163 -0.20 4.67 -23.95
C ASP A 163 0.44 5.99 -23.50
N ALA A 164 1.11 6.00 -22.37
CA ALA A 164 1.87 7.14 -21.86
C ALA A 164 3.23 7.34 -22.54
N GLY A 165 3.60 6.50 -23.50
CA GLY A 165 4.88 6.60 -24.22
C GLY A 165 6.11 6.28 -23.37
N ILE A 166 5.96 5.47 -22.33
CA ILE A 166 7.08 5.09 -21.47
C ILE A 166 8.08 4.26 -22.28
N PRO A 167 9.37 4.64 -22.31
CA PRO A 167 10.39 3.94 -23.07
C PRO A 167 10.71 2.57 -22.46
N SER A 168 11.49 1.77 -23.19
CA SER A 168 12.04 0.53 -22.66
C SER A 168 12.95 0.79 -21.46
N LEU A 169 13.15 -0.21 -20.59
CA LEU A 169 14.01 -0.07 -19.41
C LEU A 169 15.44 0.39 -19.77
N ASN A 170 16.02 -0.15 -20.86
CA ASN A 170 17.36 0.24 -21.27
C ASN A 170 17.40 1.68 -21.78
N GLU A 171 16.42 2.07 -22.56
CA GLU A 171 16.31 3.46 -23.04
C GLU A 171 16.08 4.45 -21.88
N ALA A 172 15.23 4.12 -20.92
CA ALA A 172 15.04 4.93 -19.72
C ALA A 172 16.36 5.07 -18.94
N ARG A 173 17.14 4.00 -18.80
CA ARG A 173 18.48 4.02 -18.16
C ARG A 173 19.44 4.94 -18.90
N GLU A 174 19.50 4.88 -20.23
CA GLU A 174 20.35 5.75 -21.04
C GLU A 174 19.96 7.22 -20.88
N GLN A 175 18.67 7.54 -20.91
CA GLN A 175 18.17 8.90 -20.72
C GLN A 175 18.49 9.44 -19.33
N LEU A 176 18.23 8.66 -18.29
CA LEU A 176 18.54 9.04 -16.90
C LEU A 176 20.05 9.20 -16.67
N TYR A 177 20.87 8.32 -17.24
CA TYR A 177 22.32 8.43 -17.17
C TYR A 177 22.82 9.71 -17.86
N ALA A 178 22.33 9.97 -19.07
CA ALA A 178 22.68 11.18 -19.80
C ALA A 178 22.30 12.45 -19.04
N ALA A 179 21.09 12.46 -18.44
CA ALA A 179 20.61 13.59 -17.64
C ALA A 179 21.43 13.83 -16.36
N SER A 180 21.88 12.74 -15.69
CA SER A 180 22.66 12.84 -14.45
C SER A 180 24.14 13.18 -14.66
N ASN A 181 24.71 12.91 -15.83
CA ASN A 181 26.11 13.18 -16.16
C ASN A 181 26.33 14.45 -17.00
N SER A 182 25.25 15.18 -17.31
CA SER A 182 25.32 16.43 -18.08
C SER A 182 25.46 17.69 -17.21
N SER A 183 25.69 17.54 -15.92
CA SER A 183 25.90 18.64 -14.96
C SER A 183 27.33 18.78 -14.51
#